data_f57226180ac07af5182d2eb785d20ef7
#
_entry.id   f57226180ac07af5182d2eb785d20ef7
#
_cell.length_a   1.000
_cell.length_b   1.000
_cell.length_c   1.000
_cell.angle_alpha   90.00
_cell.angle_beta   90.00
_cell.angle_gamma   90.00
#
_symmetry.space_group_name_H-M   'P 1'
#
loop_
_entity.id
_entity.type
_entity.pdbx_description
1 polymer ?
#
loop_
_entity_poly.entity_id
_entity_poly.type
_entity_poly.pdbx_seq_one_letter_code
_entity_poly.pdbx_strand_id
1 'polypeptide(L)' 'MSIDNKDVKRLAMSIREAEHASGLSRATLYRLIASGRLMTLKIGARRLVTVGALDTLLNEGSK' A
#
# COMPACT_ATOMS: atom_id res chain seq x y z
N MET A 1 -8.46 -19.42 16.13
CA MET A 1 -9.19 -18.27 15.73
C MET A 1 -8.88 -17.93 14.31
N SER A 2 -9.85 -17.69 13.60
CA SER A 2 -9.63 -17.31 12.23
C SER A 2 -9.34 -15.83 12.15
N ILE A 3 -8.52 -15.51 11.21
CA ILE A 3 -8.26 -14.14 10.88
C ILE A 3 -9.46 -13.65 10.11
N ASP A 4 -10.12 -12.63 10.59
CA ASP A 4 -11.20 -12.13 9.84
C ASP A 4 -10.74 -11.39 8.62
N ASN A 5 -11.65 -11.21 7.68
CA ASN A 5 -11.33 -10.51 6.45
C ASN A 5 -10.89 -9.08 6.70
N LYS A 6 -11.36 -8.51 7.77
CA LYS A 6 -10.95 -7.15 8.12
C LYS A 6 -9.47 -7.08 8.41
N ASP A 7 -8.96 -8.06 9.14
CA ASP A 7 -7.57 -8.05 9.51
C ASP A 7 -6.69 -8.24 8.27
N VAL A 8 -7.13 -9.10 7.36
CA VAL A 8 -6.40 -9.31 6.13
C VAL A 8 -6.35 -8.01 5.32
N LYS A 9 -7.47 -7.30 5.24
CA LYS A 9 -7.51 -6.05 4.51
C LYS A 9 -6.63 -4.99 5.13
N ARG A 10 -6.51 -5.02 6.45
CA ARG A 10 -5.66 -4.05 7.13
C ARG A 10 -4.19 -4.32 6.93
N LEU A 11 -3.84 -5.57 6.64
CA LEU A 11 -2.45 -5.91 6.42
C LEU A 11 -2.00 -5.52 5.03
N ALA A 12 -2.90 -5.56 4.06
CA ALA A 12 -2.55 -5.24 2.69
C ALA A 12 -3.76 -4.69 1.96
N MET A 13 -3.50 -3.92 0.93
CA MET A 13 -4.56 -3.31 0.15
C MET A 13 -4.14 -3.24 -1.31
N SER A 14 -5.13 -3.12 -2.18
CA SER A 14 -4.85 -2.96 -3.61
C SER A 14 -4.33 -1.55 -3.87
N ILE A 15 -3.81 -1.34 -5.08
CA ILE A 15 -3.37 -0.01 -5.47
C ILE A 15 -4.54 0.98 -5.40
N ARG A 16 -5.71 0.53 -5.81
CA ARG A 16 -6.89 1.39 -5.78
C ARG A 16 -7.23 1.80 -4.35
N GLU A 17 -7.16 0.85 -3.44
CA GLU A 17 -7.43 1.16 -2.04
C GLU A 17 -6.36 2.08 -1.48
N ALA A 18 -5.13 1.90 -1.90
CA ALA A 18 -4.05 2.76 -1.46
C ALA A 18 -4.25 4.20 -1.92
N GLU A 19 -4.79 4.39 -3.12
CA GLU A 19 -5.13 5.73 -3.60
C GLU A 19 -6.11 6.39 -2.65
N HIS A 20 -7.16 5.67 -2.27
CA HIS A 20 -8.17 6.24 -1.39
C HIS A 20 -7.62 6.49 0.00
N ALA A 21 -6.82 5.56 0.51
CA ALA A 21 -6.33 5.67 1.86
C ALA A 21 -5.30 6.78 2.02
N SER A 22 -4.48 7.00 1.00
CA SER A 22 -3.39 7.96 1.09
C SER A 22 -3.71 9.31 0.48
N GLY A 23 -4.70 9.36 -0.40
CA GLY A 23 -4.98 10.57 -1.15
C GLY A 23 -4.01 10.82 -2.30
N LEU A 24 -3.12 9.88 -2.57
CA LEU A 24 -2.17 10.02 -3.66
C LEU A 24 -2.75 9.42 -4.93
N SER A 25 -2.36 9.98 -6.07
CA SER A 25 -2.83 9.45 -7.34
C SER A 25 -2.14 8.13 -7.66
N ARG A 26 -2.74 7.36 -8.58
CA ARG A 26 -2.15 6.12 -9.02
C ARG A 26 -0.76 6.35 -9.61
N ALA A 27 -0.62 7.39 -10.41
CA ALA A 27 0.67 7.69 -11.03
C ALA A 27 1.73 7.95 -9.98
N THR A 28 1.38 8.69 -8.93
CA THR A 28 2.30 8.96 -7.85
C THR A 28 2.69 7.68 -7.12
N LEU A 29 1.70 6.81 -6.86
CA LEU A 29 1.98 5.55 -6.19
C LEU A 29 2.94 4.69 -6.99
N TYR A 30 2.71 4.58 -8.31
CA TYR A 30 3.61 3.78 -9.14
C TYR A 30 4.99 4.38 -9.23
N ARG A 31 5.09 5.70 -9.22
CA ARG A 31 6.39 6.35 -9.20
C ARG A 31 7.15 6.01 -7.93
N LEU A 32 6.47 6.01 -6.80
CA LEU A 32 7.08 5.67 -5.53
C LEU A 32 7.50 4.20 -5.49
N ILE A 33 6.70 3.34 -6.08
CA ILE A 33 7.04 1.92 -6.17
C ILE A 33 8.29 1.75 -7.02
N ALA A 34 8.34 2.42 -8.16
CA ALA A 34 9.47 2.30 -9.07
C ALA A 34 10.75 2.81 -8.45
N SER A 35 10.66 3.83 -7.62
CA SER A 35 11.85 4.39 -6.98
C SER A 35 12.28 3.62 -5.73
N GLY A 36 11.51 2.61 -5.34
CA GLY A 36 11.83 1.82 -4.16
C GLY A 36 11.38 2.43 -2.86
N ARG A 37 10.67 3.54 -2.91
CA ARG A 37 10.22 4.19 -1.70
C ARG A 37 8.96 3.55 -1.13
N LEU A 38 8.18 2.89 -1.96
CA LEU A 38 6.98 2.19 -1.51
C LEU A 38 7.12 0.72 -1.84
N MET A 39 7.21 -0.10 -0.81
CA MET A 39 7.35 -1.54 -0.99
C MET A 39 6.00 -2.15 -1.28
N THR A 40 5.97 -3.09 -2.20
CA THR A 40 4.75 -3.80 -2.53
C THR A 40 5.00 -5.29 -2.57
N LEU A 41 3.92 -6.05 -2.49
CA LEU A 41 3.94 -7.49 -2.62
C LEU A 41 3.23 -7.85 -3.90
N LYS A 42 3.77 -8.82 -4.61
CA LYS A 42 3.12 -9.31 -5.80
C LYS A 42 2.71 -10.75 -5.56
N ILE A 43 1.41 -10.99 -5.55
CA ILE A 43 0.88 -12.32 -5.30
C ILE A 43 0.06 -12.70 -6.53
N GLY A 44 0.58 -13.68 -7.28
CA GLY A 44 -0.04 -14.01 -8.55
C GLY A 44 0.07 -12.83 -9.48
N ALA A 45 -1.05 -12.41 -10.02
CA ALA A 45 -1.09 -11.26 -10.91
C ALA A 45 -1.42 -9.96 -10.18
N ARG A 46 -1.54 -10.02 -8.86
CA ARG A 46 -2.00 -8.86 -8.11
C ARG A 46 -0.84 -8.20 -7.38
N ARG A 47 -0.84 -6.89 -7.42
CA ARG A 47 0.12 -6.09 -6.64
C ARG A 47 -0.59 -5.50 -5.44
N LEU A 48 -0.04 -5.74 -4.27
CA LEU A 48 -0.64 -5.29 -3.02
C LEU A 48 0.32 -4.39 -2.28
N VAL A 49 -0.24 -3.38 -1.61
CA VAL A 49 0.53 -2.46 -0.78
C VAL A 49 0.24 -2.82 0.67
N THR A 50 1.29 -3.02 1.48
CA THR A 50 1.06 -3.29 2.88
C THR A 50 0.73 -1.99 3.60
N VAL A 51 -0.09 -2.11 4.63
CA VAL A 51 -0.45 -0.95 5.43
C VAL A 51 0.79 -0.35 6.07
N GLY A 52 1.70 -1.21 6.54
CA GLY A 52 2.92 -0.72 7.16
C GLY A 52 3.80 0.06 6.21
N ALA A 53 3.90 -0.40 4.96
CA ALA A 53 4.71 0.31 3.98
C ALA A 53 4.13 1.68 3.67
N LEU A 54 2.82 1.74 3.53
CA LEU A 54 2.16 3.01 3.24
C LEU A 54 2.29 3.97 4.41
N ASP A 55 2.13 3.45 5.61
CA ASP A 55 2.25 4.25 6.81
C ASP A 55 3.65 4.84 6.94
N THR A 56 4.67 4.03 6.70
CA THR A 56 6.05 4.49 6.76
C THR A 56 6.30 5.60 5.73
N LEU A 57 5.79 5.39 4.53
CA LEU A 57 5.96 6.38 3.47
C LEU A 57 5.34 7.71 3.86
N LEU A 58 4.12 7.67 4.38
CA LEU A 58 3.42 8.90 4.74
C LEU A 58 4.09 9.60 5.90
N ASN A 59 4.63 8.85 6.84
CA ASN A 59 5.35 9.45 7.95
C ASN A 59 6.63 10.14 7.48
N GLU A 60 7.33 9.53 6.55
CA GLU A 60 8.55 10.14 6.02
C GLU A 60 8.22 11.35 5.20
N GLY A 61 7.15 11.28 4.44
CA GLY A 61 6.78 12.37 3.55
C GLY A 61 6.25 13.58 4.27
N SER A 62 5.89 13.45 5.54
CA SER A 62 5.29 14.55 6.27
C SER A 62 6.31 15.46 6.92
N LYS A 63 7.57 15.20 6.73
CA LYS A 63 8.61 16.04 7.31
C LYS A 63 8.70 17.40 6.66
#